data_33a7c49a21cd8bdc06f8b5eefdcb4ccc
#
_entry.id   33a7c49a21cd8bdc06f8b5eefdcb4ccc
#
_cell.length_a   1.000
_cell.length_b   1.000
_cell.length_c   1.000
_cell.angle_alpha   90.00
_cell.angle_beta   90.00
_cell.angle_gamma   90.00
#
_symmetry.space_group_name_H-M   'P 1'
#
loop_
_entity.id
_entity.type
_entity.pdbx_description
1 polymer ?
#
loop_
_entity_poly.entity_id
_entity_poly.type
_entity_poly.pdbx_seq_one_letter_code
_entity_poly.pdbx_strand_id
1 'polypeptide(L)'
;MQSVERALSLLESLADLGQEVGVSELRSATGLPFGTIHRLLGTLVLHGYARQNPETHKYTLGPRLLRLGDAAGRHFSVWARPFLTELMEISGESANLVMLDGDNAVYVAQVASRKHNVRMFTEVGRRVLTHSTAVGKVLLAFRPRPAVEALLERTGLPPRTPRTIVDRSRLLAELDVVARQGYAVDDGEEEIGVRCLAVPVFGVGDSVAAVSISAPEGRLRRTDHERLLPEMLRISAAMTGSFVAAS
;
A
#
# COMPACT_ATOMS: atom_id res chain seq x y z
N MET A 1 25.61 6.52 -5.75
CA MET A 1 24.15 6.36 -5.72
C MET A 1 23.71 4.97 -6.18
N GLN A 2 24.12 4.47 -7.32
CA GLN A 2 23.69 3.12 -7.82
C GLN A 2 23.85 1.93 -6.84
N SER A 3 24.85 1.92 -5.97
CA SER A 3 25.04 0.80 -5.02
C SER A 3 23.98 0.75 -3.92
N VAL A 4 23.48 1.90 -3.47
CA VAL A 4 22.40 1.97 -2.48
C VAL A 4 21.08 1.55 -3.12
N GLU A 5 20.75 2.07 -4.28
CA GLU A 5 19.53 1.69 -5.03
C GLU A 5 19.47 0.18 -5.27
N ARG A 6 20.59 -0.41 -5.73
CA ARG A 6 20.69 -1.87 -5.96
C ARG A 6 20.55 -2.69 -4.67
N ALA A 7 21.11 -2.20 -3.55
CA ALA A 7 20.97 -2.88 -2.27
C ALA A 7 19.52 -2.84 -1.75
N LEU A 8 18.84 -1.70 -1.91
CA LEU A 8 17.41 -1.57 -1.57
C LEU A 8 16.55 -2.47 -2.46
N SER A 9 16.79 -2.48 -3.78
CA SER A 9 16.09 -3.38 -4.72
C SER A 9 16.25 -4.87 -4.36
N LEU A 10 17.41 -5.27 -3.86
CA LEU A 10 17.62 -6.66 -3.38
C LEU A 10 16.81 -6.94 -2.11
N LEU A 11 16.70 -6.00 -1.17
CA LEU A 11 15.88 -6.17 0.03
C LEU A 11 14.38 -6.26 -0.31
N GLU A 12 13.90 -5.39 -1.20
CA GLU A 12 12.53 -5.43 -1.71
C GLU A 12 12.23 -6.77 -2.42
N SER A 13 13.15 -7.22 -3.29
CA SER A 13 12.99 -8.52 -3.96
C SER A 13 12.98 -9.71 -2.99
N LEU A 14 13.76 -9.66 -1.89
CA LEU A 14 13.71 -10.67 -0.84
C LEU A 14 12.37 -10.66 -0.10
N ALA A 15 11.75 -9.48 0.08
CA ALA A 15 10.42 -9.36 0.68
C ALA A 15 9.34 -9.95 -0.25
N ASP A 16 9.37 -9.60 -1.54
CA ASP A 16 8.35 -9.98 -2.52
C ASP A 16 8.38 -11.48 -2.88
N LEU A 17 9.58 -12.06 -2.99
CA LEU A 17 9.76 -13.46 -3.40
C LEU A 17 9.55 -14.47 -2.26
N GLY A 18 9.58 -14.03 -1.00
CA GLY A 18 9.18 -14.86 0.14
C GLY A 18 10.30 -15.44 0.99
N GLN A 19 10.10 -16.67 1.55
CA GLN A 19 10.84 -17.15 2.71
C GLN A 19 12.33 -17.42 2.47
N GLU A 20 12.71 -18.06 1.36
CA GLU A 20 14.13 -18.36 1.03
C GLU A 20 14.36 -18.18 -0.46
N VAL A 21 15.22 -17.24 -0.83
CA VAL A 21 15.43 -16.80 -2.21
C VAL A 21 16.87 -17.09 -2.63
N GLY A 22 17.04 -17.76 -3.76
CA GLY A 22 18.33 -18.02 -4.37
C GLY A 22 18.84 -16.83 -5.19
N VAL A 23 20.17 -16.80 -5.43
CA VAL A 23 20.80 -15.71 -6.20
C VAL A 23 20.28 -15.66 -7.65
N SER A 24 19.89 -16.80 -8.23
CA SER A 24 19.34 -16.86 -9.58
C SER A 24 17.95 -16.19 -9.67
N GLU A 25 17.12 -16.38 -8.64
CA GLU A 25 15.80 -15.75 -8.52
C GLU A 25 15.96 -14.24 -8.35
N LEU A 26 16.89 -13.80 -7.49
CA LEU A 26 17.21 -12.38 -7.32
C LEU A 26 17.75 -11.74 -8.61
N ARG A 27 18.57 -12.48 -9.39
CA ARG A 27 19.01 -11.99 -10.70
C ARG A 27 17.85 -11.80 -11.66
N SER A 28 16.92 -12.73 -11.69
CA SER A 28 15.74 -12.65 -12.56
C SER A 28 14.85 -11.46 -12.18
N ALA A 29 14.67 -11.21 -10.86
CA ALA A 29 13.87 -10.11 -10.36
C ALA A 29 14.52 -8.74 -10.55
N THR A 30 15.85 -8.62 -10.32
CA THR A 30 16.55 -7.33 -10.31
C THR A 30 17.31 -6.99 -11.58
N GLY A 31 17.59 -7.98 -12.44
CA GLY A 31 18.47 -7.83 -13.61
C GLY A 31 19.96 -7.62 -13.28
N LEU A 32 20.35 -7.70 -12.00
CA LEU A 32 21.71 -7.42 -11.57
C LEU A 32 22.66 -8.59 -11.90
N PRO A 33 23.94 -8.31 -12.24
CA PRO A 33 24.96 -9.34 -12.40
C PRO A 33 25.23 -10.12 -11.10
N PHE A 34 25.49 -11.42 -11.18
CA PHE A 34 25.79 -12.29 -10.03
C PHE A 34 26.82 -11.71 -9.06
N GLY A 35 27.98 -11.23 -9.58
CA GLY A 35 29.01 -10.65 -8.74
C GLY A 35 28.55 -9.40 -7.95
N THR A 36 27.63 -8.62 -8.53
CA THR A 36 27.04 -7.47 -7.84
C THR A 36 26.10 -7.93 -6.73
N ILE A 37 25.24 -8.92 -7.02
CA ILE A 37 24.33 -9.50 -6.04
C ILE A 37 25.10 -10.07 -4.85
N HIS A 38 26.10 -10.91 -5.10
CA HIS A 38 26.92 -11.51 -4.05
C HIS A 38 27.61 -10.46 -3.15
N ARG A 39 28.21 -9.43 -3.75
CA ARG A 39 28.88 -8.37 -3.01
C ARG A 39 27.90 -7.57 -2.14
N LEU A 40 26.73 -7.22 -2.67
CA LEU A 40 25.71 -6.47 -1.94
C LEU A 40 25.08 -7.33 -0.84
N LEU A 41 24.71 -8.58 -1.13
CA LEU A 41 24.20 -9.52 -0.13
C LEU A 41 25.21 -9.77 0.98
N GLY A 42 26.51 -9.92 0.68
CA GLY A 42 27.54 -10.03 1.71
C GLY A 42 27.56 -8.84 2.67
N THR A 43 27.42 -7.62 2.13
CA THR A 43 27.29 -6.41 2.95
C THR A 43 26.01 -6.41 3.78
N LEU A 44 24.88 -6.75 3.18
CA LEU A 44 23.58 -6.80 3.89
C LEU A 44 23.57 -7.85 4.99
N VAL A 45 24.20 -9.02 4.77
CA VAL A 45 24.36 -10.08 5.78
C VAL A 45 25.27 -9.61 6.91
N LEU A 46 26.43 -9.03 6.57
CA LEU A 46 27.36 -8.47 7.58
C LEU A 46 26.68 -7.47 8.52
N HIS A 47 25.79 -6.66 7.97
CA HIS A 47 25.04 -5.66 8.74
C HIS A 47 23.71 -6.16 9.31
N GLY A 48 23.34 -7.42 9.13
CA GLY A 48 22.14 -8.05 9.66
C GLY A 48 20.83 -7.66 8.98
N TYR A 49 20.89 -7.04 7.78
CA TYR A 49 19.71 -6.72 6.94
C TYR A 49 19.25 -7.90 6.08
N ALA A 50 20.14 -8.86 5.82
CA ALA A 50 19.83 -10.14 5.22
C ALA A 50 20.43 -11.26 6.06
N ARG A 51 19.98 -12.49 5.83
CA ARG A 51 20.58 -13.74 6.36
C ARG A 51 20.76 -14.71 5.22
N GLN A 52 21.79 -15.52 5.30
CA GLN A 52 21.98 -16.67 4.43
C GLN A 52 21.78 -17.95 5.24
N ASN A 53 20.95 -18.85 4.73
CA ASN A 53 20.82 -20.18 5.27
C ASN A 53 22.10 -20.96 4.96
N PRO A 54 22.82 -21.53 5.95
CA PRO A 54 24.09 -22.22 5.72
C PRO A 54 23.95 -23.54 4.94
N GLU A 55 22.76 -24.16 4.97
CA GLU A 55 22.50 -25.44 4.28
C GLU A 55 22.05 -25.23 2.85
N THR A 56 21.08 -24.33 2.63
CA THR A 56 20.47 -24.10 1.31
C THR A 56 21.21 -23.03 0.51
N HIS A 57 22.08 -22.24 1.15
CA HIS A 57 22.75 -21.05 0.61
C HIS A 57 21.78 -19.97 0.09
N LYS A 58 20.48 -20.09 0.38
CA LYS A 58 19.46 -19.11 0.05
C LYS A 58 19.44 -17.97 1.06
N TYR A 59 18.84 -16.86 0.67
CA TYR A 59 18.80 -15.63 1.45
C TYR A 59 17.39 -15.30 1.93
N THR A 60 17.32 -14.67 3.10
CA THR A 60 16.07 -14.13 3.70
C THR A 60 16.34 -12.73 4.22
N LEU A 61 15.28 -11.98 4.52
CA LEU A 61 15.40 -10.71 5.23
C LEU A 61 15.98 -10.93 6.64
N GLY A 62 16.83 -10.01 7.06
CA GLY A 62 17.47 -10.03 8.38
C GLY A 62 16.67 -9.30 9.45
N PRO A 63 16.84 -9.67 10.75
CA PRO A 63 16.04 -9.12 11.85
C PRO A 63 16.29 -7.64 12.14
N ARG A 64 17.37 -7.05 11.62
CA ARG A 64 17.64 -5.62 11.78
C ARG A 64 16.57 -4.75 11.11
N LEU A 65 15.89 -5.25 10.10
CA LEU A 65 14.77 -4.59 9.44
C LEU A 65 13.56 -4.41 10.37
N LEU A 66 13.32 -5.34 11.31
CA LEU A 66 12.23 -5.23 12.29
C LEU A 66 12.34 -3.94 13.12
N ARG A 67 13.55 -3.58 13.55
CA ARG A 67 13.77 -2.34 14.30
C ARG A 67 13.48 -1.10 13.47
N LEU A 68 13.88 -1.10 12.20
CA LEU A 68 13.63 0.04 11.31
C LEU A 68 12.13 0.17 10.99
N GLY A 69 11.47 -0.95 10.68
CA GLY A 69 10.03 -0.99 10.44
C GLY A 69 9.23 -0.54 11.66
N ASP A 70 9.59 -1.01 12.87
CA ASP A 70 8.96 -0.59 14.11
C ASP A 70 9.15 0.91 14.37
N ALA A 71 10.35 1.43 14.15
CA ALA A 71 10.61 2.86 14.31
C ALA A 71 9.83 3.73 13.31
N ALA A 72 9.76 3.30 12.05
CA ALA A 72 9.04 3.99 11.00
C ALA A 72 7.52 3.91 11.19
N GLY A 73 7.01 2.73 11.58
CA GLY A 73 5.57 2.47 11.69
C GLY A 73 4.92 2.97 12.98
N ARG A 74 5.69 3.19 14.06
CA ARG A 74 5.12 3.51 15.39
C ARG A 74 4.22 4.74 15.38
N HIS A 75 4.61 5.79 14.70
CA HIS A 75 3.85 7.04 14.70
C HIS A 75 2.45 6.84 14.09
N PHE A 76 2.38 6.25 12.91
CA PHE A 76 1.12 6.05 12.20
C PHE A 76 0.30 4.87 12.75
N SER A 77 0.95 3.74 13.08
CA SER A 77 0.25 2.54 13.53
C SER A 77 -0.38 2.71 14.90
N VAL A 78 0.28 3.37 15.85
CA VAL A 78 -0.27 3.62 17.20
C VAL A 78 -1.46 4.58 17.11
N TRP A 79 -1.31 5.68 16.37
CA TRP A 79 -2.37 6.66 16.19
C TRP A 79 -3.58 6.10 15.42
N ALA A 80 -3.36 5.42 14.29
CA ALA A 80 -4.44 4.92 13.44
C ALA A 80 -5.17 3.68 14.00
N ARG A 81 -4.50 2.89 14.85
CA ARG A 81 -5.00 1.59 15.30
C ARG A 81 -6.40 1.61 15.91
N PRO A 82 -6.78 2.53 16.80
CA PRO A 82 -8.14 2.58 17.36
C PRO A 82 -9.20 2.72 16.27
N PHE A 83 -9.00 3.64 15.35
CA PHE A 83 -9.90 3.94 14.24
C PHE A 83 -10.01 2.77 13.24
N LEU A 84 -8.87 2.18 12.89
CA LEU A 84 -8.85 1.00 12.00
C LEU A 84 -9.47 -0.22 12.68
N THR A 85 -9.34 -0.37 13.99
CA THR A 85 -10.00 -1.44 14.75
C THR A 85 -11.51 -1.26 14.71
N GLU A 86 -12.02 -0.07 14.97
CA GLU A 86 -13.44 0.25 14.88
C GLU A 86 -13.98 -0.03 13.47
N LEU A 87 -13.27 0.41 12.43
CA LEU A 87 -13.65 0.16 11.04
C LEU A 87 -13.67 -1.33 10.69
N MET A 88 -12.68 -2.07 11.17
CA MET A 88 -12.62 -3.54 11.01
C MET A 88 -13.79 -4.23 11.73
N GLU A 89 -14.17 -3.79 12.90
CA GLU A 89 -15.30 -4.35 13.65
C GLU A 89 -16.64 -4.10 12.96
N ILE A 90 -16.88 -2.88 12.46
CA ILE A 90 -18.09 -2.49 11.73
C ILE A 90 -18.20 -3.22 10.40
N SER A 91 -17.13 -3.27 9.63
CA SER A 91 -17.12 -3.89 8.30
C SER A 91 -16.99 -5.41 8.33
N GLY A 92 -16.29 -5.95 9.33
CA GLY A 92 -15.85 -7.33 9.38
C GLY A 92 -14.64 -7.64 8.49
N GLU A 93 -14.12 -6.66 7.76
CA GLU A 93 -13.03 -6.79 6.79
C GLU A 93 -11.76 -6.06 7.23
N SER A 94 -10.63 -6.35 6.58
CA SER A 94 -9.36 -5.68 6.91
C SER A 94 -9.43 -4.19 6.60
N ALA A 95 -9.02 -3.37 7.58
CA ALA A 95 -8.98 -1.91 7.48
C ALA A 95 -7.55 -1.41 7.37
N ASN A 96 -7.31 -0.44 6.50
CA ASN A 96 -5.98 0.04 6.17
C ASN A 96 -5.91 1.56 6.21
N LEU A 97 -4.75 2.11 6.58
CA LEU A 97 -4.35 3.49 6.34
C LEU A 97 -3.25 3.50 5.28
N VAL A 98 -3.41 4.37 4.30
CA VAL A 98 -2.54 4.46 3.13
C VAL A 98 -2.15 5.91 2.91
N MET A 99 -0.89 6.16 2.58
CA MET A 99 -0.36 7.48 2.22
C MET A 99 0.32 7.44 0.87
N LEU A 100 0.51 8.59 0.25
CA LEU A 100 1.33 8.70 -0.95
C LEU A 100 2.81 8.84 -0.54
N ASP A 101 3.67 8.01 -1.13
CA ASP A 101 5.12 8.11 -1.02
C ASP A 101 5.72 8.10 -2.43
N GLY A 102 6.26 9.26 -2.83
CA GLY A 102 6.63 9.48 -4.23
C GLY A 102 5.42 9.36 -5.16
N ASP A 103 5.47 8.41 -6.08
CA ASP A 103 4.43 8.16 -7.07
C ASP A 103 3.50 6.97 -6.72
N ASN A 104 3.73 6.30 -5.57
CA ASN A 104 2.98 5.12 -5.15
C ASN A 104 2.14 5.39 -3.91
N ALA A 105 1.05 4.66 -3.79
CA ALA A 105 0.30 4.56 -2.54
C ALA A 105 0.95 3.47 -1.66
N VAL A 106 1.20 3.79 -0.38
CA VAL A 106 1.91 2.91 0.57
C VAL A 106 1.03 2.64 1.78
N TYR A 107 0.86 1.40 2.14
CA TYR A 107 0.18 0.97 3.36
C TYR A 107 1.05 1.30 4.58
N VAL A 108 0.59 2.21 5.45
CA VAL A 108 1.34 2.66 6.64
C VAL A 108 0.80 2.08 7.95
N ALA A 109 -0.46 1.65 7.97
CA ALA A 109 -1.04 0.90 9.08
C ALA A 109 -2.16 -0.03 8.60
N GLN A 110 -2.37 -1.13 9.33
CA GLN A 110 -3.39 -2.13 9.04
C GLN A 110 -3.94 -2.74 10.32
N VAL A 111 -5.23 -3.04 10.31
CA VAL A 111 -5.89 -3.98 11.22
C VAL A 111 -6.55 -5.08 10.39
N ALA A 112 -6.01 -6.29 10.50
CA ALA A 112 -6.51 -7.44 9.75
C ALA A 112 -7.86 -7.93 10.29
N SER A 113 -8.74 -8.37 9.41
CA SER A 113 -10.00 -9.03 9.79
C SER A 113 -9.74 -10.22 10.70
N ARG A 114 -10.55 -10.36 11.74
CA ARG A 114 -10.55 -11.51 12.66
C ARG A 114 -11.63 -12.54 12.31
N LYS A 115 -12.57 -12.18 11.43
CA LYS A 115 -13.72 -13.03 11.08
C LYS A 115 -13.42 -14.04 9.98
N HIS A 116 -12.39 -13.79 9.16
CA HIS A 116 -12.13 -14.57 7.96
C HIS A 116 -10.68 -15.07 7.90
N ASN A 117 -10.51 -16.36 7.55
CA ASN A 117 -9.18 -16.94 7.29
C ASN A 117 -8.63 -16.49 5.94
N VAL A 118 -9.50 -16.36 4.92
CA VAL A 118 -9.14 -15.75 3.63
C VAL A 118 -9.27 -14.25 3.75
N ARG A 119 -8.12 -13.56 3.73
CA ARG A 119 -8.00 -12.10 3.84
C ARG A 119 -7.32 -11.56 2.61
N MET A 120 -7.58 -10.29 2.32
CA MET A 120 -6.78 -9.57 1.34
C MET A 120 -5.35 -9.43 1.84
N PHE A 121 -4.41 -9.74 0.98
CA PHE A 121 -2.98 -9.64 1.31
C PHE A 121 -2.53 -8.20 1.18
N THR A 122 -2.76 -7.42 2.25
CA THR A 122 -2.23 -6.07 2.38
C THR A 122 -1.21 -6.09 3.50
N GLU A 123 -0.03 -5.56 3.26
CA GLU A 123 1.05 -5.48 4.25
C GLU A 123 1.50 -4.03 4.41
N VAL A 124 1.85 -3.67 5.65
CA VAL A 124 2.48 -2.37 5.93
C VAL A 124 3.81 -2.30 5.18
N GLY A 125 4.03 -1.18 4.49
CA GLY A 125 5.17 -0.97 3.59
C GLY A 125 4.93 -1.35 2.14
N ARG A 126 3.89 -2.13 1.82
CA ARG A 126 3.57 -2.50 0.44
C ARG A 126 3.18 -1.26 -0.37
N ARG A 127 3.77 -1.16 -1.56
CA ARG A 127 3.47 -0.14 -2.56
C ARG A 127 2.46 -0.64 -3.56
N VAL A 128 1.47 0.18 -3.89
CA VAL A 128 0.44 -0.12 -4.90
C VAL A 128 0.27 1.07 -5.85
N LEU A 129 -0.25 0.76 -7.04
CA LEU A 129 -0.49 1.76 -8.06
C LEU A 129 -1.63 2.71 -7.65
N THR A 130 -1.46 3.98 -7.96
CA THR A 130 -2.44 5.01 -7.57
C THR A 130 -3.68 5.03 -8.46
N HIS A 131 -3.59 4.58 -9.71
CA HIS A 131 -4.72 4.66 -10.66
C HIS A 131 -5.68 3.46 -10.58
N SER A 132 -5.22 2.29 -10.12
CA SER A 132 -5.99 1.03 -10.12
C SER A 132 -6.57 0.66 -8.75
N THR A 133 -6.24 1.42 -7.69
CA THR A 133 -6.71 1.14 -6.33
C THR A 133 -7.64 2.23 -5.80
N ALA A 134 -8.61 1.87 -4.96
CA ALA A 134 -9.50 2.85 -4.32
C ALA A 134 -8.71 3.88 -3.52
N VAL A 135 -7.73 3.44 -2.72
CA VAL A 135 -6.86 4.34 -1.94
C VAL A 135 -6.06 5.28 -2.82
N GLY A 136 -5.50 4.78 -3.91
CA GLY A 136 -4.75 5.60 -4.86
C GLY A 136 -5.63 6.66 -5.53
N LYS A 137 -6.84 6.30 -5.97
CA LYS A 137 -7.80 7.26 -6.54
C LYS A 137 -8.19 8.34 -5.52
N VAL A 138 -8.41 8.00 -4.25
CA VAL A 138 -8.62 8.99 -3.18
C VAL A 138 -7.43 9.91 -3.04
N LEU A 139 -6.22 9.36 -2.93
CA LEU A 139 -4.99 10.16 -2.77
C LEU A 139 -4.76 11.12 -3.94
N LEU A 140 -5.07 10.71 -5.17
CA LEU A 140 -4.95 11.56 -6.36
C LEU A 140 -6.05 12.62 -6.45
N ALA A 141 -7.30 12.27 -6.09
CA ALA A 141 -8.47 13.14 -6.26
C ALA A 141 -8.38 14.46 -5.49
N PHE A 142 -7.65 14.47 -4.36
CA PHE A 142 -7.50 15.65 -3.51
C PHE A 142 -6.14 16.36 -3.68
N ARG A 143 -5.41 16.05 -4.76
CA ARG A 143 -4.16 16.74 -5.11
C ARG A 143 -4.40 17.79 -6.22
N PRO A 144 -3.54 18.81 -6.30
CA PRO A 144 -3.57 19.76 -7.42
C PRO A 144 -3.45 19.02 -8.76
N ARG A 145 -4.32 19.33 -9.72
CA ARG A 145 -4.37 18.70 -11.03
C ARG A 145 -3.00 18.61 -11.74
N PRO A 146 -2.16 19.67 -11.77
CA PRO A 146 -0.84 19.58 -12.41
C PRO A 146 0.07 18.53 -11.76
N ALA A 147 -0.01 18.35 -10.43
CA ALA A 147 0.77 17.33 -9.71
C ALA A 147 0.30 15.90 -10.05
N VAL A 148 -1.01 15.70 -10.20
CA VAL A 148 -1.58 14.42 -10.66
C VAL A 148 -1.12 14.11 -12.08
N GLU A 149 -1.21 15.08 -13.00
CA GLU A 149 -0.82 14.91 -14.40
C GLU A 149 0.66 14.57 -14.53
N ALA A 150 1.53 15.25 -13.79
CA ALA A 150 2.96 14.97 -13.77
C ALA A 150 3.27 13.57 -13.18
N LEU A 151 2.51 13.11 -12.18
CA LEU A 151 2.62 11.76 -11.65
C LEU A 151 2.24 10.73 -12.72
N LEU A 152 1.09 10.91 -13.38
CA LEU A 152 0.62 9.99 -14.42
C LEU A 152 1.54 9.94 -15.65
N GLU A 153 2.25 11.03 -15.95
CA GLU A 153 3.28 11.05 -17.00
C GLU A 153 4.48 10.16 -16.65
N ARG A 154 4.88 10.13 -15.37
CA ARG A 154 6.01 9.29 -14.92
C ARG A 154 5.63 7.82 -14.79
N THR A 155 4.44 7.53 -14.24
CA THR A 155 4.02 6.15 -13.91
C THR A 155 3.33 5.43 -15.07
N GLY A 156 2.72 6.18 -15.97
CA GLY A 156 1.74 5.62 -16.91
C GLY A 156 0.49 5.07 -16.20
N LEU A 157 -0.26 4.28 -16.93
CA LEU A 157 -1.46 3.58 -16.47
C LEU A 157 -1.38 2.09 -16.85
N PRO A 158 -0.42 1.31 -16.29
CA PRO A 158 -0.25 -0.09 -16.65
C PRO A 158 -1.53 -0.89 -16.30
N PRO A 159 -2.02 -1.74 -17.22
CA PRO A 159 -3.18 -2.59 -16.95
C PRO A 159 -2.85 -3.66 -15.92
N ARG A 160 -3.71 -3.84 -14.93
CA ARG A 160 -3.65 -4.92 -13.94
C ARG A 160 -4.69 -5.99 -14.23
N THR A 161 -5.87 -5.53 -14.63
CA THR A 161 -7.00 -6.38 -15.00
C THR A 161 -7.70 -5.79 -16.23
N PRO A 162 -8.63 -6.50 -16.85
CA PRO A 162 -9.48 -5.93 -17.90
C PRO A 162 -10.37 -4.76 -17.43
N ARG A 163 -10.52 -4.57 -16.12
CA ARG A 163 -11.31 -3.48 -15.54
C ARG A 163 -10.47 -2.23 -15.21
N THR A 164 -9.14 -2.34 -15.21
CA THR A 164 -8.24 -1.20 -14.92
C THR A 164 -8.51 -0.03 -15.86
N ILE A 165 -8.59 1.17 -15.30
CA ILE A 165 -8.69 2.40 -16.10
C ILE A 165 -7.31 2.71 -16.67
N VAL A 166 -7.14 2.55 -17.99
CA VAL A 166 -5.89 2.80 -18.71
C VAL A 166 -5.94 4.05 -19.60
N ASP A 167 -7.10 4.69 -19.68
CA ASP A 167 -7.27 5.96 -20.37
C ASP A 167 -7.13 7.12 -19.38
N ARG A 168 -6.24 8.08 -19.69
CA ARG A 168 -5.94 9.24 -18.84
C ARG A 168 -7.15 10.13 -18.62
N SER A 169 -7.92 10.41 -19.68
CA SER A 169 -9.07 11.30 -19.60
C SER A 169 -10.18 10.68 -18.75
N ARG A 170 -10.39 9.39 -18.91
CA ARG A 170 -11.34 8.62 -18.09
C ARG A 170 -10.92 8.59 -16.62
N LEU A 171 -9.62 8.38 -16.31
CA LEU A 171 -9.13 8.42 -14.94
C LEU A 171 -9.32 9.82 -14.32
N LEU A 172 -8.97 10.88 -15.05
CA LEU A 172 -9.15 12.24 -14.55
C LEU A 172 -10.62 12.58 -14.27
N ALA A 173 -11.54 12.11 -15.12
CA ALA A 173 -12.98 12.25 -14.88
C ALA A 173 -13.46 11.45 -13.66
N GLU A 174 -12.94 10.23 -13.46
CA GLU A 174 -13.18 9.43 -12.25
C GLU A 174 -12.68 10.15 -10.99
N LEU A 175 -11.48 10.74 -11.02
CA LEU A 175 -10.95 11.49 -9.88
C LEU A 175 -11.82 12.73 -9.55
N ASP A 176 -12.40 13.39 -10.54
CA ASP A 176 -13.34 14.48 -10.32
C ASP A 176 -14.64 14.00 -9.65
N VAL A 177 -15.09 12.79 -9.97
CA VAL A 177 -16.22 12.14 -9.27
C VAL A 177 -15.84 11.85 -7.83
N VAL A 178 -14.68 11.23 -7.60
CA VAL A 178 -14.16 10.90 -6.26
C VAL A 178 -14.04 12.16 -5.39
N ALA A 179 -13.52 13.26 -5.94
CA ALA A 179 -13.40 14.54 -5.21
C ALA A 179 -14.77 15.11 -4.78
N ARG A 180 -15.80 14.98 -5.63
CA ARG A 180 -17.16 15.46 -5.31
C ARG A 180 -17.90 14.59 -4.33
N GLN A 181 -17.79 13.25 -4.45
CA GLN A 181 -18.55 12.31 -3.61
C GLN A 181 -17.84 11.95 -2.30
N GLY A 182 -16.52 12.22 -2.17
CA GLY A 182 -15.73 11.99 -0.96
C GLY A 182 -15.28 10.53 -0.76
N TYR A 183 -15.41 9.66 -1.76
CA TYR A 183 -14.94 8.27 -1.66
C TYR A 183 -14.57 7.71 -3.04
N ALA A 184 -13.79 6.64 -3.06
CA ALA A 184 -13.48 5.87 -4.26
C ALA A 184 -13.76 4.38 -4.06
N VAL A 185 -14.01 3.71 -5.17
CA VAL A 185 -14.19 2.25 -5.26
C VAL A 185 -13.15 1.69 -6.23
N ASP A 186 -12.51 0.59 -5.86
CA ASP A 186 -11.85 -0.32 -6.78
C ASP A 186 -12.75 -1.55 -6.90
N ASP A 187 -13.30 -1.79 -8.07
CA ASP A 187 -14.22 -2.91 -8.36
C ASP A 187 -13.51 -3.93 -9.26
N GLY A 188 -12.41 -4.49 -8.78
CA GLY A 188 -11.59 -5.44 -9.51
C GLY A 188 -10.65 -4.79 -10.53
N GLU A 189 -10.25 -3.54 -10.32
CA GLU A 189 -9.31 -2.81 -11.16
C GLU A 189 -7.86 -3.20 -10.88
N GLU A 190 -7.49 -3.40 -9.60
CA GLU A 190 -6.16 -3.90 -9.22
C GLU A 190 -6.10 -5.42 -9.27
N GLU A 191 -7.14 -6.11 -8.78
CA GLU A 191 -7.22 -7.57 -8.73
C GLU A 191 -8.65 -8.06 -8.96
N ILE A 192 -8.84 -8.99 -9.91
CA ILE A 192 -10.16 -9.56 -10.22
C ILE A 192 -10.73 -10.28 -8.99
N GLY A 193 -12.04 -10.03 -8.72
CA GLY A 193 -12.73 -10.64 -7.57
C GLY A 193 -12.50 -9.92 -6.25
N VAL A 194 -11.72 -8.85 -6.25
CA VAL A 194 -11.47 -7.98 -5.09
C VAL A 194 -12.24 -6.68 -5.24
N ARG A 195 -12.80 -6.20 -4.13
CA ARG A 195 -13.39 -4.87 -4.05
C ARG A 195 -12.82 -4.10 -2.87
N CYS A 196 -12.48 -2.83 -3.11
CA CYS A 196 -12.02 -1.92 -2.08
C CYS A 196 -12.89 -0.66 -2.07
N LEU A 197 -13.11 -0.13 -0.87
CA LEU A 197 -13.78 1.14 -0.63
C LEU A 197 -12.84 2.02 0.19
N ALA A 198 -12.62 3.27 -0.22
CA ALA A 198 -11.70 4.20 0.42
C ALA A 198 -12.30 5.58 0.58
N VAL A 199 -11.94 6.25 1.68
CA VAL A 199 -12.30 7.65 1.99
C VAL A 199 -11.05 8.44 2.37
N PRO A 200 -11.01 9.77 2.13
CA PRO A 200 -9.85 10.61 2.46
C PRO A 200 -9.76 10.88 3.96
N VAL A 201 -8.55 11.02 4.49
CA VAL A 201 -8.24 11.57 5.81
C VAL A 201 -7.35 12.79 5.60
N PHE A 202 -7.79 13.96 6.04
CA PHE A 202 -7.10 15.23 5.82
C PHE A 202 -6.17 15.59 6.98
N GLY A 203 -5.15 16.41 6.72
CA GLY A 203 -4.28 16.96 7.76
C GLY A 203 -3.19 16.00 8.26
N VAL A 204 -2.92 14.91 7.56
CA VAL A 204 -1.78 14.02 7.85
C VAL A 204 -0.52 14.61 7.20
N GLY A 205 0.14 15.55 7.88
CA GLY A 205 1.19 16.39 7.31
C GLY A 205 0.63 17.29 6.20
N ASP A 206 1.42 17.56 5.16
CA ASP A 206 0.98 18.31 3.97
C ASP A 206 0.19 17.44 2.97
N SER A 207 -0.17 16.21 3.36
CA SER A 207 -0.74 15.21 2.47
C SER A 207 -2.10 14.73 2.94
N VAL A 208 -2.93 14.33 1.98
CA VAL A 208 -4.12 13.53 2.23
C VAL A 208 -3.68 12.08 2.43
N ALA A 209 -4.19 11.43 3.48
CA ALA A 209 -4.14 9.97 3.61
C ALA A 209 -5.47 9.36 3.15
N ALA A 210 -5.52 8.05 2.98
CA ALA A 210 -6.73 7.31 2.67
C ALA A 210 -6.94 6.18 3.69
N VAL A 211 -8.17 6.05 4.18
CA VAL A 211 -8.62 4.89 4.95
C VAL A 211 -9.45 4.00 4.05
N SER A 212 -9.22 2.70 4.08
CA SER A 212 -9.94 1.75 3.24
C SER A 212 -10.31 0.46 3.95
N ILE A 213 -11.30 -0.22 3.39
CA ILE A 213 -11.58 -1.63 3.58
C ILE A 213 -11.38 -2.38 2.28
N SER A 214 -10.90 -3.61 2.37
CA SER A 214 -10.64 -4.47 1.21
C SER A 214 -11.15 -5.88 1.49
N ALA A 215 -11.91 -6.45 0.54
CA ALA A 215 -12.49 -7.77 0.67
C ALA A 215 -12.72 -8.42 -0.71
N PRO A 216 -12.91 -9.75 -0.77
CA PRO A 216 -13.52 -10.39 -1.93
C PRO A 216 -14.87 -9.76 -2.28
N GLU A 217 -15.16 -9.58 -3.57
CA GLU A 217 -16.38 -8.91 -4.05
C GLU A 217 -17.68 -9.56 -3.56
N GLY A 218 -17.65 -10.88 -3.25
CA GLY A 218 -18.79 -11.59 -2.68
C GLY A 218 -19.11 -11.20 -1.22
N ARG A 219 -18.15 -10.60 -0.49
CA ARG A 219 -18.33 -10.14 0.90
C ARG A 219 -18.49 -8.63 1.02
N LEU A 220 -17.92 -7.85 0.11
CA LEU A 220 -18.12 -6.40 0.01
C LEU A 220 -18.94 -6.12 -1.24
N ARG A 221 -20.27 -6.24 -1.13
CA ARG A 221 -21.19 -6.00 -2.24
C ARG A 221 -21.37 -4.50 -2.47
N ARG A 222 -21.81 -4.11 -3.68
CA ARG A 222 -22.14 -2.71 -3.97
C ARG A 222 -23.24 -2.15 -3.04
N THR A 223 -24.18 -2.98 -2.63
CA THR A 223 -25.24 -2.62 -1.66
C THR A 223 -24.71 -2.34 -0.26
N ASP A 224 -23.54 -2.87 0.12
CA ASP A 224 -22.93 -2.60 1.42
C ASP A 224 -22.35 -1.18 1.52
N HIS A 225 -22.15 -0.50 0.39
CA HIS A 225 -21.63 0.87 0.36
C HIS A 225 -22.56 1.85 1.10
N GLU A 226 -23.87 1.73 0.94
CA GLU A 226 -24.86 2.59 1.61
C GLU A 226 -24.74 2.52 3.14
N ARG A 227 -24.45 1.34 3.66
CA ARG A 227 -24.26 1.09 5.09
C ARG A 227 -22.88 1.49 5.60
N LEU A 228 -21.84 1.21 4.83
CA LEU A 228 -20.45 1.37 5.29
C LEU A 228 -19.91 2.78 5.09
N LEU A 229 -20.30 3.48 4.02
CA LEU A 229 -19.80 4.82 3.71
C LEU A 229 -20.04 5.85 4.82
N PRO A 230 -21.24 5.97 5.42
CA PRO A 230 -21.45 6.91 6.51
C PRO A 230 -20.49 6.68 7.69
N GLU A 231 -20.26 5.41 8.05
CA GLU A 231 -19.34 5.04 9.14
C GLU A 231 -17.88 5.32 8.78
N MET A 232 -17.48 5.00 7.55
CA MET A 232 -16.13 5.29 7.06
C MET A 232 -15.84 6.80 7.07
N LEU A 233 -16.79 7.61 6.61
CA LEU A 233 -16.66 9.07 6.61
C LEU A 233 -16.64 9.64 8.04
N ARG A 234 -17.43 9.11 8.96
CA ARG A 234 -17.40 9.48 10.38
C ARG A 234 -16.04 9.17 11.01
N ILE A 235 -15.51 7.97 10.78
CA ILE A 235 -14.20 7.54 11.28
C ILE A 235 -13.10 8.41 10.66
N SER A 236 -13.15 8.66 9.36
CA SER A 236 -12.22 9.54 8.67
C SER A 236 -12.21 10.96 9.26
N ALA A 237 -13.38 11.52 9.54
CA ALA A 237 -13.50 12.84 10.18
C ALA A 237 -12.89 12.86 11.58
N ALA A 238 -13.11 11.80 12.38
CA ALA A 238 -12.51 11.66 13.71
C ALA A 238 -10.97 11.52 13.63
N MET A 239 -10.45 10.77 12.65
CA MET A 239 -9.02 10.69 12.38
C MET A 239 -8.43 12.06 12.03
N THR A 240 -9.07 12.80 11.13
CA THR A 240 -8.67 14.16 10.74
C THR A 240 -8.60 15.09 11.95
N GLY A 241 -9.62 15.11 12.80
CA GLY A 241 -9.65 15.92 14.01
C GLY A 241 -8.59 15.55 15.04
N SER A 242 -8.32 14.27 15.22
CA SER A 242 -7.32 13.80 16.18
C SER A 242 -5.88 14.08 15.73
N PHE A 243 -5.62 14.13 14.45
CA PHE A 243 -4.30 14.46 13.91
C PHE A 243 -3.96 15.94 14.09
N VAL A 244 -4.92 16.82 13.79
CA VAL A 244 -4.77 18.27 13.96
C VAL A 244 -4.57 18.64 15.43
N ALA A 245 -5.20 17.91 16.37
CA ALA A 245 -5.04 18.16 17.82
C ALA A 245 -3.69 17.67 18.39
N ALA A 246 -2.99 16.78 17.69
CA ALA A 246 -1.71 16.21 18.12
C ALA A 246 -0.47 16.87 17.49
N SER A 247 -0.67 17.77 16.52
CA SER A 247 0.36 18.56 15.80
C SER A 247 0.51 19.93 16.41
#